data_172fc2a002852a42539256e4ce7e5415
#
_entry.id   172fc2a002852a42539256e4ce7e5415
#
_cell.length_a   1.000
_cell.length_b   1.000
_cell.length_c   1.000
_cell.angle_alpha   90.00
_cell.angle_beta   90.00
_cell.angle_gamma   90.00
#
_symmetry.space_group_name_H-M   'P 1'
#
loop_
_entity.id
_entity.type
_entity.pdbx_description
1 polymer ?
#
loop_
_entity_poly.entity_id
_entity_poly.type
_entity_poly.pdbx_seq_one_letter_code
_entity_poly.pdbx_strand_id
1 'polypeptide(L)'
;MKTTYISRAKFGKFTAAIAAAALLAGTAAPGVLAADYTAQLTKTIDMTAAPGAGVPHGSITFTVGTVANLPSWAAGTAVKGTAAQIKSTELTAAFTGGTANTVTVPFTFDSDDFTAPGDYIFSLTETAAGITGLTQDTAARYIVVRVVNTDPAAPTGALRISDINIVNADGTAKADEVTNTYAAYGLSVVKHLSGNFANAGDEFTFTIALDDPDETPHASSVTVKTGGESADFSTITGDTVTCNADGTAEVKAGITGGEKIEVTGLP
;
A
#
# COMPACT_ATOMS: atom_id res chain seq x y z
N MET A 1 44.19 -1.78 -33.81
CA MET A 1 43.41 -2.38 -32.72
C MET A 1 42.74 -1.24 -31.95
N LYS A 2 41.44 -0.97 -32.17
CA LYS A 2 40.68 0.09 -31.46
C LYS A 2 39.91 -0.59 -30.35
N THR A 3 40.31 -0.35 -29.11
CA THR A 3 39.59 -0.80 -27.92
C THR A 3 38.42 0.14 -27.68
N THR A 4 37.21 -0.35 -27.88
CA THR A 4 35.99 0.38 -27.58
C THR A 4 35.68 0.21 -26.09
N TYR A 5 35.80 1.29 -25.31
CA TYR A 5 35.33 1.32 -23.93
C TYR A 5 33.79 1.47 -23.94
N ILE A 6 33.11 0.46 -23.44
CA ILE A 6 31.68 0.52 -23.19
C ILE A 6 31.48 1.38 -21.91
N SER A 7 30.81 2.51 -22.06
CA SER A 7 30.42 3.41 -20.99
C SER A 7 29.54 2.68 -19.98
N ARG A 8 29.99 2.58 -18.72
CA ARG A 8 29.16 2.14 -17.58
C ARG A 8 27.94 3.08 -17.45
N ALA A 9 26.75 2.51 -17.51
CA ALA A 9 25.52 3.23 -17.16
C ALA A 9 25.70 3.77 -15.73
N LYS A 10 25.59 5.10 -15.58
CA LYS A 10 25.60 5.76 -14.29
C LYS A 10 24.25 5.50 -13.63
N PHE A 11 24.18 4.49 -12.77
CA PHE A 11 23.11 4.43 -11.78
C PHE A 11 23.23 5.67 -10.89
N GLY A 12 22.25 6.54 -10.96
CA GLY A 12 22.18 7.71 -10.10
C GLY A 12 22.23 7.26 -8.62
N LYS A 13 22.91 8.03 -7.79
CA LYS A 13 22.95 7.80 -6.34
C LYS A 13 21.56 8.02 -5.78
N PHE A 14 20.79 6.96 -5.62
CA PHE A 14 19.56 6.99 -4.85
C PHE A 14 19.93 6.97 -3.37
N THR A 15 19.63 8.06 -2.69
CA THR A 15 19.83 8.15 -1.24
C THR A 15 18.63 7.49 -0.57
N ALA A 16 18.76 6.20 -0.26
CA ALA A 16 17.80 5.55 0.63
C ALA A 16 17.98 6.15 2.05
N ALA A 17 16.91 6.62 2.66
CA ALA A 17 16.91 7.02 4.05
C ALA A 17 17.03 5.75 4.91
N ILE A 18 18.25 5.47 5.35
CA ILE A 18 18.54 4.36 6.27
C ILE A 18 18.20 4.84 7.67
N ALA A 19 17.15 4.31 8.28
CA ALA A 19 16.95 4.42 9.72
C ALA A 19 17.99 3.53 10.41
N ALA A 20 19.08 4.13 10.86
CA ALA A 20 20.11 3.44 11.64
C ALA A 20 19.56 3.13 13.04
N ALA A 21 19.34 1.87 13.36
CA ALA A 21 19.13 1.40 14.71
C ALA A 21 20.45 1.48 15.50
N ALA A 22 20.36 2.00 16.73
CA ALA A 22 21.46 2.42 17.58
C ALA A 22 22.46 1.29 17.92
N LEU A 23 23.72 1.65 17.83
CA LEU A 23 24.89 0.90 18.20
C LEU A 23 25.02 0.79 19.71
N LEU A 24 25.03 -0.42 20.28
CA LEU A 24 25.55 -0.69 21.60
C LEU A 24 27.05 -1.06 21.45
N ALA A 25 27.92 -0.18 21.92
CA ALA A 25 29.36 -0.42 21.96
C ALA A 25 29.68 -1.45 23.06
N GLY A 26 29.98 -2.66 22.64
CA GLY A 26 30.65 -3.68 23.46
C GLY A 26 31.89 -4.13 22.73
N THR A 27 33.06 -4.02 23.33
CA THR A 27 34.34 -4.54 22.80
C THR A 27 34.30 -6.05 22.77
N ALA A 28 34.03 -6.63 21.62
CA ALA A 28 34.22 -8.03 21.34
C ALA A 28 35.05 -8.14 20.04
N ALA A 29 35.93 -9.18 20.00
CA ALA A 29 36.79 -9.52 18.86
C ALA A 29 36.04 -9.48 17.51
N PRO A 30 36.73 -9.33 16.36
CA PRO A 30 36.11 -9.22 15.07
C PRO A 30 35.48 -10.56 14.64
N GLY A 31 34.33 -10.88 15.21
CA GLY A 31 33.39 -11.78 14.63
C GLY A 31 32.60 -10.94 13.62
N VAL A 32 32.60 -11.31 12.35
CA VAL A 32 31.74 -10.73 11.34
C VAL A 32 30.32 -10.88 11.83
N LEU A 33 29.72 -9.80 12.35
CA LEU A 33 28.31 -9.78 12.62
C LEU A 33 27.61 -9.78 11.26
N ALA A 34 26.92 -10.86 10.96
CA ALA A 34 25.92 -10.88 9.91
C ALA A 34 25.01 -9.66 10.13
N ALA A 35 25.03 -8.73 9.22
CA ALA A 35 24.19 -7.54 9.33
C ALA A 35 22.96 -7.78 8.48
N ASP A 36 21.82 -7.99 9.14
CA ASP A 36 20.52 -7.92 8.50
C ASP A 36 20.32 -6.54 7.87
N TYR A 37 20.08 -6.51 6.57
CA TYR A 37 19.75 -5.29 5.87
C TYR A 37 18.24 -5.17 5.74
N THR A 38 17.70 -4.10 6.30
CA THR A 38 16.27 -3.78 6.27
C THR A 38 15.99 -2.76 5.17
N ALA A 39 15.08 -3.09 4.28
CA ALA A 39 14.45 -2.18 3.34
C ALA A 39 12.98 -1.97 3.71
N GLN A 40 12.32 -1.04 3.06
CA GLN A 40 10.92 -0.68 3.32
C GLN A 40 10.14 -0.58 2.03
N LEU A 41 8.92 -1.10 2.06
CA LEU A 41 7.89 -0.91 1.06
C LEU A 41 6.81 -0.01 1.66
N THR A 42 6.43 1.05 0.96
CA THR A 42 5.33 1.92 1.36
C THR A 42 4.08 1.56 0.56
N LYS A 43 3.01 1.18 1.25
CA LYS A 43 1.72 0.91 0.65
C LYS A 43 0.74 2.03 0.96
N THR A 44 0.13 2.59 -0.08
CA THR A 44 -0.87 3.66 0.02
C THR A 44 -2.19 3.22 -0.62
N ILE A 45 -3.30 3.61 -0.03
CA ILE A 45 -4.62 3.57 -0.64
C ILE A 45 -5.00 5.00 -1.02
N ASP A 46 -5.11 5.27 -2.31
CA ASP A 46 -5.60 6.56 -2.81
C ASP A 46 -7.13 6.64 -2.65
N MET A 47 -7.57 7.56 -1.80
CA MET A 47 -8.97 7.78 -1.45
C MET A 47 -9.63 8.91 -2.27
N THR A 48 -8.96 9.45 -3.29
CA THR A 48 -9.48 10.60 -4.07
C THR A 48 -10.78 10.29 -4.81
N ALA A 49 -10.99 9.03 -5.20
CA ALA A 49 -12.22 8.54 -5.84
C ALA A 49 -13.29 8.06 -4.84
N ALA A 50 -13.08 8.26 -3.53
CA ALA A 50 -13.96 7.79 -2.48
C ALA A 50 -14.31 8.92 -1.47
N PRO A 51 -14.90 10.05 -1.92
CA PRO A 51 -15.24 11.14 -1.02
C PRO A 51 -16.23 10.67 0.06
N GLY A 52 -15.93 10.99 1.31
CA GLY A 52 -16.78 10.63 2.45
C GLY A 52 -16.58 9.22 2.99
N ALA A 53 -15.75 8.41 2.36
CA ALA A 53 -15.35 7.10 2.88
C ALA A 53 -14.17 7.21 3.86
N GLY A 54 -14.19 6.41 4.92
CA GLY A 54 -12.96 6.11 5.68
C GLY A 54 -12.10 5.08 4.95
N VAL A 55 -10.80 5.04 5.28
CA VAL A 55 -9.89 4.02 4.75
C VAL A 55 -10.44 2.63 5.09
N PRO A 56 -10.48 1.68 4.12
CA PRO A 56 -11.04 0.37 4.39
C PRO A 56 -10.22 -0.41 5.43
N HIS A 57 -10.90 -1.31 6.15
CA HIS A 57 -10.23 -2.34 6.91
C HIS A 57 -9.71 -3.43 5.98
N GLY A 58 -8.58 -4.04 6.31
CA GLY A 58 -8.08 -5.18 5.57
C GLY A 58 -6.58 -5.21 5.44
N SER A 59 -6.08 -6.24 4.78
CA SER A 59 -4.65 -6.43 4.57
C SER A 59 -4.35 -6.61 3.08
N ILE A 60 -3.28 -5.97 2.65
CA ILE A 60 -2.75 -6.11 1.30
C ILE A 60 -1.42 -6.84 1.42
N THR A 61 -1.30 -7.98 0.76
CA THR A 61 -0.13 -8.85 0.84
C THR A 61 0.70 -8.75 -0.44
N PHE A 62 2.01 -8.70 -0.27
CA PHE A 62 2.98 -8.80 -1.35
C PHE A 62 3.75 -10.11 -1.22
N THR A 63 3.94 -10.78 -2.34
CA THR A 63 4.77 -11.98 -2.42
C THR A 63 6.15 -11.58 -2.95
N VAL A 64 7.19 -11.94 -2.19
CA VAL A 64 8.58 -11.90 -2.62
C VAL A 64 8.92 -13.26 -3.21
N GLY A 65 9.32 -13.28 -4.46
CA GLY A 65 9.60 -14.52 -5.18
C GLY A 65 10.88 -14.48 -6.01
N THR A 66 11.23 -15.63 -6.56
CA THR A 66 12.33 -15.73 -7.52
C THR A 66 11.87 -15.35 -8.92
N VAL A 67 12.78 -14.85 -9.76
CA VAL A 67 12.49 -14.57 -11.16
C VAL A 67 12.77 -15.80 -12.03
N ALA A 68 11.85 -16.14 -12.93
CA ALA A 68 12.06 -17.22 -13.89
C ALA A 68 13.21 -16.87 -14.87
N ASN A 69 13.20 -15.61 -15.36
CA ASN A 69 14.26 -15.05 -16.20
C ASN A 69 14.65 -13.68 -15.66
N LEU A 70 15.92 -13.31 -15.80
CA LEU A 70 16.33 -11.94 -15.51
C LEU A 70 15.62 -10.97 -16.44
N PRO A 71 15.12 -9.83 -15.93
CA PRO A 71 14.60 -8.77 -16.79
C PRO A 71 15.69 -8.27 -17.73
N SER A 72 15.32 -7.81 -18.92
CA SER A 72 16.26 -7.45 -19.99
C SER A 72 17.30 -6.39 -19.58
N TRP A 73 16.90 -5.45 -18.73
CA TRP A 73 17.80 -4.41 -18.22
C TRP A 73 18.89 -4.95 -17.26
N ALA A 74 18.66 -6.12 -16.64
CA ALA A 74 19.59 -6.79 -15.71
C ALA A 74 20.41 -7.90 -16.37
N ALA A 75 20.14 -8.25 -17.63
CA ALA A 75 20.79 -9.34 -18.32
C ALA A 75 22.31 -9.11 -18.47
N GLY A 76 23.10 -10.11 -18.09
CA GLY A 76 24.57 -10.09 -18.17
C GLY A 76 25.30 -9.35 -17.05
N THR A 77 24.58 -8.70 -16.12
CA THR A 77 25.17 -7.96 -14.99
C THR A 77 24.64 -8.38 -13.63
N ALA A 78 23.50 -9.06 -13.59
CA ALA A 78 22.82 -9.47 -12.37
C ALA A 78 22.70 -11.00 -12.27
N VAL A 79 22.36 -11.46 -11.07
CA VAL A 79 22.15 -12.87 -10.70
C VAL A 79 20.68 -13.08 -10.33
N LYS A 80 20.11 -14.22 -10.68
CA LYS A 80 18.80 -14.60 -10.17
C LYS A 80 18.90 -14.89 -8.69
N GLY A 81 18.03 -14.26 -7.90
CA GLY A 81 17.87 -14.64 -6.50
C GLY A 81 17.30 -16.06 -6.38
N THR A 82 17.60 -16.71 -5.28
CA THR A 82 17.12 -18.06 -4.94
C THR A 82 16.11 -18.00 -3.80
N ALA A 83 15.24 -19.01 -3.67
CA ALA A 83 14.26 -19.07 -2.59
C ALA A 83 14.93 -19.12 -1.20
N ALA A 84 16.12 -19.71 -1.08
CA ALA A 84 16.85 -19.76 0.19
C ALA A 84 17.32 -18.39 0.70
N GLN A 85 17.43 -17.39 -0.17
CA GLN A 85 17.83 -16.03 0.17
C GLN A 85 16.66 -15.16 0.63
N ILE A 86 15.43 -15.63 0.49
CA ILE A 86 14.22 -14.88 0.88
C ILE A 86 13.87 -15.24 2.32
N LYS A 87 14.02 -14.28 3.25
CA LYS A 87 13.62 -14.47 4.68
C LYS A 87 12.12 -14.39 4.87
N SER A 88 11.45 -13.49 4.15
CA SER A 88 10.00 -13.32 4.21
C SER A 88 9.43 -13.42 2.81
N THR A 89 8.70 -14.49 2.54
CA THR A 89 8.02 -14.70 1.25
C THR A 89 6.79 -13.82 1.10
N GLU A 90 6.23 -13.35 2.22
CA GLU A 90 5.04 -12.50 2.27
C GLU A 90 5.31 -11.26 3.12
N LEU A 91 4.91 -10.09 2.58
CA LEU A 91 4.96 -8.80 3.25
C LEU A 91 3.52 -8.28 3.33
N THR A 92 3.04 -7.96 4.52
CA THR A 92 1.64 -7.57 4.74
C THR A 92 1.52 -6.12 5.19
N ALA A 93 0.79 -5.31 4.43
CA ALA A 93 0.34 -3.98 4.81
C ALA A 93 -1.08 -4.07 5.39
N ALA A 94 -1.23 -3.91 6.70
CA ALA A 94 -2.51 -3.98 7.39
C ALA A 94 -3.10 -2.58 7.58
N PHE A 95 -4.32 -2.36 7.10
CA PHE A 95 -5.10 -1.16 7.28
C PHE A 95 -6.18 -1.41 8.33
N THR A 96 -6.25 -0.54 9.34
CA THR A 96 -7.17 -0.67 10.48
C THR A 96 -8.34 0.30 10.40
N GLY A 97 -8.56 0.89 9.24
CA GLY A 97 -9.60 1.91 9.04
C GLY A 97 -9.16 3.32 9.48
N GLY A 98 -10.13 4.22 9.57
CA GLY A 98 -9.91 5.61 9.95
C GLY A 98 -9.38 6.48 8.81
N THR A 99 -8.36 7.30 9.06
CA THR A 99 -7.79 8.25 8.09
C THR A 99 -6.38 7.89 7.61
N ALA A 100 -5.73 6.92 8.24
CA ALA A 100 -4.36 6.52 7.90
C ALA A 100 -4.36 5.60 6.67
N ASN A 101 -4.14 6.19 5.51
CA ASN A 101 -4.17 5.52 4.20
C ASN A 101 -2.81 5.03 3.71
N THR A 102 -1.76 5.10 4.54
CA THR A 102 -0.40 4.68 4.18
C THR A 102 0.19 3.81 5.28
N VAL A 103 0.81 2.70 4.88
CA VAL A 103 1.48 1.74 5.76
C VAL A 103 2.87 1.45 5.20
N THR A 104 3.89 1.45 6.08
CA THR A 104 5.25 1.05 5.73
C THR A 104 5.50 -0.38 6.21
N VAL A 105 5.95 -1.24 5.30
CA VAL A 105 6.24 -2.65 5.56
C VAL A 105 7.74 -2.88 5.46
N PRO A 106 8.44 -3.15 6.57
CA PRO A 106 9.86 -3.48 6.54
C PRO A 106 10.05 -4.93 6.06
N PHE A 107 11.17 -5.17 5.39
CA PHE A 107 11.63 -6.51 5.01
C PHE A 107 13.15 -6.59 5.03
N THR A 108 13.70 -7.79 5.21
CA THR A 108 15.12 -8.01 5.43
C THR A 108 15.68 -9.08 4.50
N PHE A 109 16.96 -8.90 4.15
CA PHE A 109 17.82 -9.93 3.61
C PHE A 109 19.06 -10.05 4.50
N ASP A 110 19.59 -11.27 4.60
CA ASP A 110 20.78 -11.56 5.38
C ASP A 110 21.96 -11.76 4.44
N SER A 111 23.08 -11.11 4.73
CA SER A 111 24.29 -11.23 3.90
C SER A 111 24.86 -12.65 3.87
N ASP A 112 24.63 -13.46 4.90
CA ASP A 112 25.12 -14.83 4.99
C ASP A 112 24.40 -15.79 4.03
N ASP A 113 23.27 -15.41 3.49
CA ASP A 113 22.55 -16.20 2.48
C ASP A 113 23.14 -16.03 1.07
N PHE A 114 24.12 -15.16 0.89
CA PHE A 114 24.78 -14.91 -0.39
C PHE A 114 26.19 -15.49 -0.43
N THR A 115 26.55 -16.11 -1.54
CA THR A 115 27.84 -16.80 -1.70
C THR A 115 28.83 -16.08 -2.59
N ALA A 116 28.41 -15.02 -3.28
CA ALA A 116 29.24 -14.21 -4.16
C ALA A 116 28.76 -12.76 -4.23
N PRO A 117 29.65 -11.80 -4.55
CA PRO A 117 29.24 -10.44 -4.86
C PRO A 117 28.39 -10.39 -6.13
N GLY A 118 27.40 -9.50 -6.17
CA GLY A 118 26.54 -9.32 -7.34
C GLY A 118 25.26 -8.54 -7.02
N ASP A 119 24.50 -8.23 -8.06
CA ASP A 119 23.16 -7.68 -7.94
C ASP A 119 22.16 -8.84 -8.10
N TYR A 120 21.48 -9.20 -7.02
CA TYR A 120 20.51 -10.30 -6.99
C TYR A 120 19.10 -9.78 -7.22
N ILE A 121 18.37 -10.40 -8.16
CA ILE A 121 17.04 -9.95 -8.57
C ILE A 121 15.98 -10.91 -8.07
N PHE A 122 14.97 -10.34 -7.38
CA PHE A 122 13.76 -11.03 -6.93
C PHE A 122 12.54 -10.33 -7.52
N SER A 123 11.43 -11.05 -7.64
CA SER A 123 10.13 -10.46 -7.99
C SER A 123 9.41 -9.97 -6.74
N LEU A 124 8.64 -8.89 -6.91
CA LEU A 124 7.70 -8.39 -5.90
C LEU A 124 6.34 -8.26 -6.58
N THR A 125 5.34 -9.00 -6.08
CA THR A 125 4.01 -9.04 -6.66
C THR A 125 2.96 -8.80 -5.57
N GLU A 126 2.04 -7.88 -5.80
CA GLU A 126 0.88 -7.70 -4.93
C GLU A 126 -0.15 -8.81 -5.19
N THR A 127 -0.64 -9.41 -4.11
CA THR A 127 -1.71 -10.41 -4.15
C THR A 127 -3.06 -9.71 -3.97
N ALA A 128 -4.13 -10.23 -4.61
CA ALA A 128 -5.47 -9.68 -4.49
C ALA A 128 -5.91 -9.56 -3.01
N ALA A 129 -6.31 -8.35 -2.62
CA ALA A 129 -6.63 -8.04 -1.23
C ALA A 129 -8.04 -8.47 -0.81
N GLY A 130 -8.94 -8.74 -1.77
CA GLY A 130 -10.35 -9.04 -1.49
C GLY A 130 -11.12 -7.88 -0.82
N ILE A 131 -10.65 -6.64 -0.98
CA ILE A 131 -11.32 -5.45 -0.45
C ILE A 131 -12.24 -4.89 -1.55
N THR A 132 -13.53 -4.82 -1.26
CA THR A 132 -14.53 -4.28 -2.20
C THR A 132 -14.25 -2.79 -2.49
N GLY A 133 -14.34 -2.38 -3.74
CA GLY A 133 -14.02 -1.01 -4.17
C GLY A 133 -12.53 -0.73 -4.39
N LEU A 134 -11.63 -1.67 -4.06
CA LEU A 134 -10.19 -1.49 -4.24
C LEU A 134 -9.73 -1.97 -5.62
N THR A 135 -9.08 -1.08 -6.37
CA THR A 135 -8.36 -1.40 -7.60
C THR A 135 -6.88 -1.51 -7.31
N GLN A 136 -6.30 -2.69 -7.58
CA GLN A 136 -4.90 -2.97 -7.33
C GLN A 136 -3.97 -2.32 -8.35
N ASP A 137 -2.78 -1.97 -7.89
CA ASP A 137 -1.63 -1.70 -8.76
C ASP A 137 -0.99 -3.03 -9.21
N THR A 138 -1.14 -3.34 -10.49
CA THR A 138 -0.61 -4.56 -11.12
C THR A 138 0.75 -4.39 -11.78
N ALA A 139 1.41 -3.23 -11.57
CA ALA A 139 2.71 -2.97 -12.17
C ALA A 139 3.77 -3.94 -11.64
N ALA A 140 4.54 -4.54 -12.55
CA ALA A 140 5.63 -5.43 -12.19
C ALA A 140 6.74 -4.66 -11.47
N ARG A 141 7.26 -5.24 -10.40
CA ARG A 141 8.35 -4.70 -9.60
C ARG A 141 9.40 -5.77 -9.31
N TYR A 142 10.62 -5.30 -9.11
CA TYR A 142 11.74 -6.17 -8.75
C TYR A 142 12.46 -5.62 -7.52
N ILE A 143 12.92 -6.53 -6.67
CA ILE A 143 13.84 -6.20 -5.58
C ILE A 143 15.23 -6.49 -6.09
N VAL A 144 16.12 -5.51 -5.97
CA VAL A 144 17.54 -5.61 -6.31
C VAL A 144 18.35 -5.57 -5.02
N VAL A 145 18.98 -6.68 -4.67
CA VAL A 145 19.87 -6.78 -3.51
C VAL A 145 21.30 -6.73 -4.01
N ARG A 146 22.03 -5.67 -3.67
CA ARG A 146 23.43 -5.51 -4.03
C ARG A 146 24.34 -6.05 -2.94
N VAL A 147 25.06 -7.12 -3.27
CA VAL A 147 26.04 -7.76 -2.40
C VAL A 147 27.45 -7.42 -2.86
N VAL A 148 28.30 -7.02 -1.93
CA VAL A 148 29.71 -6.67 -2.19
C VAL A 148 30.63 -7.33 -1.19
N ASN A 149 31.93 -7.46 -1.51
CA ASN A 149 32.94 -7.84 -0.55
C ASN A 149 33.05 -6.76 0.55
N THR A 150 33.17 -7.18 1.80
CA THR A 150 33.39 -6.26 2.93
C THR A 150 34.71 -5.52 2.75
N ASP A 151 35.76 -6.22 2.32
CA ASP A 151 37.05 -5.64 1.92
C ASP A 151 37.20 -5.73 0.40
N PRO A 152 37.22 -4.62 -0.34
CA PRO A 152 37.43 -4.63 -1.79
C PRO A 152 38.78 -5.22 -2.22
N ALA A 153 39.79 -5.24 -1.33
CA ALA A 153 41.12 -5.81 -1.58
C ALA A 153 41.16 -7.33 -1.34
N ALA A 154 40.15 -7.90 -0.69
CA ALA A 154 40.03 -9.33 -0.41
C ALA A 154 38.82 -9.93 -1.16
N PRO A 155 38.90 -10.24 -2.44
CA PRO A 155 37.78 -10.67 -3.29
C PRO A 155 37.13 -12.01 -2.86
N THR A 156 37.76 -12.76 -1.96
CA THR A 156 37.25 -13.99 -1.35
C THR A 156 36.85 -13.79 0.12
N GLY A 157 36.77 -12.55 0.58
CA GLY A 157 36.45 -12.21 1.95
C GLY A 157 34.94 -12.28 2.28
N ALA A 158 34.61 -11.83 3.49
CA ALA A 158 33.22 -11.73 3.94
C ALA A 158 32.39 -10.82 3.03
N LEU A 159 31.14 -11.19 2.84
CA LEU A 159 30.16 -10.44 2.06
C LEU A 159 29.33 -9.50 2.95
N ARG A 160 28.82 -8.45 2.36
CA ARG A 160 27.80 -7.59 2.97
C ARG A 160 26.80 -7.13 1.91
N ILE A 161 25.58 -6.91 2.32
CA ILE A 161 24.62 -6.20 1.50
C ILE A 161 24.97 -4.72 1.55
N SER A 162 25.16 -4.08 0.42
CA SER A 162 25.45 -2.63 0.36
C SER A 162 24.21 -1.79 0.08
N ASP A 163 23.20 -2.40 -0.55
CA ASP A 163 21.97 -1.69 -0.94
C ASP A 163 20.84 -2.68 -1.25
N ILE A 164 19.61 -2.27 -0.96
CA ILE A 164 18.38 -2.96 -1.39
C ILE A 164 17.47 -1.92 -2.01
N ASN A 165 17.07 -2.14 -3.26
CA ASN A 165 16.15 -1.25 -3.98
C ASN A 165 14.97 -2.03 -4.52
N ILE A 166 13.77 -1.43 -4.45
CA ILE A 166 12.63 -1.86 -5.24
C ILE A 166 12.61 -0.97 -6.48
N VAL A 167 12.55 -1.59 -7.66
CA VAL A 167 12.57 -0.90 -8.94
C VAL A 167 11.36 -1.30 -9.79
N ASN A 168 10.97 -0.43 -10.71
CA ASN A 168 9.92 -0.67 -11.68
C ASN A 168 10.32 -1.76 -12.71
N ALA A 169 9.38 -2.11 -13.59
CA ALA A 169 9.53 -3.19 -14.56
C ALA A 169 10.75 -3.05 -15.50
N ASP A 170 11.15 -1.83 -15.83
CA ASP A 170 12.29 -1.53 -16.71
C ASP A 170 13.60 -1.22 -15.95
N GLY A 171 13.57 -1.25 -14.61
CA GLY A 171 14.75 -1.02 -13.76
C GLY A 171 15.27 0.42 -13.74
N THR A 172 14.52 1.38 -14.29
CA THR A 172 15.00 2.77 -14.46
C THR A 172 14.69 3.68 -13.29
N ALA A 173 13.67 3.33 -12.49
CA ALA A 173 13.20 4.13 -11.37
C ALA A 173 12.96 3.30 -10.12
N LYS A 174 13.11 3.93 -8.97
CA LYS A 174 12.69 3.40 -7.67
C LYS A 174 11.17 3.26 -7.65
N ALA A 175 10.67 2.16 -7.12
CA ALA A 175 9.24 1.80 -7.08
C ALA A 175 8.83 1.15 -5.75
N ASP A 176 9.38 1.67 -4.66
CA ASP A 176 9.10 1.23 -3.29
C ASP A 176 7.81 1.85 -2.71
N GLU A 177 7.15 2.73 -3.47
CA GLU A 177 5.81 3.22 -3.20
C GLU A 177 4.81 2.50 -4.12
N VAL A 178 3.81 1.85 -3.52
CA VAL A 178 2.76 1.13 -4.24
C VAL A 178 1.40 1.70 -3.84
N THR A 179 0.64 2.17 -4.83
CA THR A 179 -0.64 2.82 -4.59
C THR A 179 -1.78 2.05 -5.24
N ASN A 180 -2.77 1.66 -4.44
CA ASN A 180 -4.05 1.18 -4.93
C ASN A 180 -5.07 2.31 -4.89
N THR A 181 -6.06 2.29 -5.76
CA THR A 181 -7.15 3.27 -5.76
C THR A 181 -8.39 2.66 -5.13
N TYR A 182 -8.99 3.37 -4.19
CA TYR A 182 -10.28 3.00 -3.61
C TYR A 182 -11.37 3.90 -4.18
N ALA A 183 -12.45 3.28 -4.69
CA ALA A 183 -13.62 3.99 -5.21
C ALA A 183 -14.83 3.71 -4.32
N ALA A 184 -15.64 4.74 -4.10
CA ALA A 184 -16.89 4.65 -3.34
C ALA A 184 -18.00 5.42 -4.03
N TYR A 185 -19.22 5.05 -3.69
CA TYR A 185 -20.44 5.58 -4.28
C TYR A 185 -21.27 6.35 -3.25
N GLY A 186 -22.39 6.94 -3.68
CA GLY A 186 -23.33 7.64 -2.84
C GLY A 186 -24.77 7.14 -3.04
N LEU A 187 -25.55 7.25 -1.97
CA LEU A 187 -26.99 7.02 -1.97
C LEU A 187 -27.67 8.31 -1.57
N SER A 188 -28.75 8.68 -2.27
CA SER A 188 -29.62 9.82 -1.89
C SER A 188 -31.05 9.36 -1.66
N VAL A 189 -31.65 9.86 -0.56
CA VAL A 189 -33.05 9.65 -0.24
C VAL A 189 -33.71 11.03 -0.10
N VAL A 190 -34.79 11.29 -0.87
CA VAL A 190 -35.54 12.53 -0.83
C VAL A 190 -36.94 12.25 -0.23
N LYS A 191 -37.41 13.10 0.70
CA LYS A 191 -38.75 13.01 1.26
C LYS A 191 -39.68 14.02 0.63
N HIS A 192 -40.63 13.53 -0.16
CA HIS A 192 -41.74 14.36 -0.66
C HIS A 192 -43.01 14.13 0.15
N LEU A 193 -43.74 15.20 0.44
CA LEU A 193 -45.04 15.16 1.06
C LEU A 193 -46.11 15.56 0.05
N SER A 194 -47.29 14.90 0.11
CA SER A 194 -48.43 15.22 -0.73
C SER A 194 -49.72 15.02 0.05
N GLY A 195 -50.76 15.80 -0.34
CA GLY A 195 -52.10 15.75 0.27
C GLY A 195 -52.43 16.97 1.12
N ASN A 196 -53.72 17.15 1.41
CA ASN A 196 -54.24 18.36 2.06
C ASN A 196 -53.86 18.48 3.56
N PHE A 197 -53.42 17.42 4.19
CA PHE A 197 -53.00 17.37 5.59
C PHE A 197 -51.49 17.22 5.77
N ALA A 198 -50.72 17.30 4.69
CA ALA A 198 -49.28 17.23 4.75
C ALA A 198 -48.71 18.51 5.38
N ASN A 199 -47.96 18.36 6.48
CA ASN A 199 -47.26 19.45 7.13
C ASN A 199 -45.77 19.34 6.79
N ALA A 200 -45.22 20.34 6.09
CA ALA A 200 -43.81 20.34 5.66
C ALA A 200 -42.82 20.36 6.84
N GLY A 201 -43.28 20.75 8.04
CA GLY A 201 -42.46 20.75 9.24
C GLY A 201 -42.43 19.43 10.03
N ASP A 202 -43.21 18.42 9.58
CA ASP A 202 -43.14 17.10 10.23
C ASP A 202 -41.79 16.42 9.94
N GLU A 203 -41.14 15.93 11.00
CA GLU A 203 -39.86 15.21 10.90
C GLU A 203 -40.09 13.72 10.68
N PHE A 204 -39.34 13.16 9.76
CA PHE A 204 -39.32 11.73 9.42
C PHE A 204 -37.94 11.16 9.65
N THR A 205 -37.83 10.17 10.53
CA THR A 205 -36.57 9.44 10.76
C THR A 205 -36.44 8.30 9.77
N PHE A 206 -35.33 8.28 9.05
CA PHE A 206 -34.93 7.18 8.18
C PHE A 206 -33.82 6.36 8.85
N THR A 207 -33.95 5.05 8.79
CA THR A 207 -32.90 4.11 9.16
C THR A 207 -32.44 3.46 7.88
N ILE A 208 -31.13 3.61 7.56
CA ILE A 208 -30.47 2.99 6.42
C ILE A 208 -29.51 1.99 7.00
N ALA A 209 -29.77 0.68 6.82
CA ALA A 209 -28.86 -0.38 7.18
C ALA A 209 -27.85 -0.55 6.04
N LEU A 210 -26.57 -0.49 6.37
CA LEU A 210 -25.49 -0.88 5.49
C LEU A 210 -25.14 -2.33 5.82
N ASP A 211 -25.28 -3.18 4.83
CA ASP A 211 -25.04 -4.61 4.95
C ASP A 211 -24.23 -5.07 3.73
N ASP A 212 -23.18 -5.82 3.97
CA ASP A 212 -22.42 -6.47 2.91
C ASP A 212 -22.66 -7.98 3.02
N PRO A 213 -23.48 -8.57 2.14
CA PRO A 213 -23.80 -10.00 2.19
C PRO A 213 -22.57 -10.90 1.96
N ASP A 214 -21.51 -10.36 1.38
CA ASP A 214 -20.28 -11.12 1.11
C ASP A 214 -19.26 -11.00 2.28
N GLU A 215 -19.58 -10.19 3.31
CA GLU A 215 -18.72 -9.93 4.48
C GLU A 215 -17.30 -9.52 4.11
N THR A 216 -17.14 -8.85 2.95
CA THR A 216 -15.83 -8.41 2.47
C THR A 216 -15.42 -7.10 3.13
N PRO A 217 -14.14 -6.89 3.44
CA PRO A 217 -13.66 -5.60 3.95
C PRO A 217 -13.96 -4.46 2.97
N HIS A 218 -14.48 -3.34 3.48
CA HIS A 218 -14.69 -2.11 2.72
C HIS A 218 -14.51 -0.88 3.60
N ALA A 219 -15.02 0.30 3.19
CA ALA A 219 -14.84 1.56 3.92
C ALA A 219 -15.09 1.42 5.43
N SER A 220 -14.20 1.97 6.24
CA SER A 220 -14.33 1.95 7.72
C SER A 220 -15.33 2.98 8.24
N SER A 221 -15.79 3.89 7.41
CA SER A 221 -16.84 4.85 7.72
C SER A 221 -17.46 5.42 6.45
N VAL A 222 -18.68 5.93 6.61
CA VAL A 222 -19.42 6.68 5.60
C VAL A 222 -19.73 8.07 6.13
N THR A 223 -20.00 9.01 5.23
CA THR A 223 -20.45 10.37 5.60
C THR A 223 -21.92 10.54 5.28
N VAL A 224 -22.68 11.06 6.22
CA VAL A 224 -24.11 11.32 6.10
C VAL A 224 -24.37 12.83 6.17
N LYS A 225 -25.12 13.36 5.21
CA LYS A 225 -25.50 14.76 5.14
C LYS A 225 -27.02 14.87 5.02
N THR A 226 -27.59 15.91 5.62
CA THR A 226 -29.01 16.23 5.48
C THR A 226 -29.17 17.69 5.07
N GLY A 227 -30.21 18.00 4.29
CA GLY A 227 -30.49 19.37 3.85
C GLY A 227 -31.61 19.44 2.83
N GLY A 228 -31.98 20.65 2.42
CA GLY A 228 -32.98 20.84 1.37
C GLY A 228 -32.62 20.15 0.07
N GLU A 229 -33.57 19.63 -0.67
CA GLU A 229 -33.36 18.89 -1.93
C GLU A 229 -32.47 19.64 -2.92
N SER A 230 -32.63 20.97 -2.99
CA SER A 230 -31.87 21.86 -3.89
C SER A 230 -30.55 22.38 -3.28
N ALA A 231 -30.18 21.96 -2.05
CA ALA A 231 -28.98 22.43 -1.41
C ALA A 231 -27.72 21.90 -2.10
N ASP A 232 -26.66 22.68 -2.04
CA ASP A 232 -25.33 22.24 -2.47
C ASP A 232 -24.68 21.36 -1.39
N PHE A 233 -24.80 20.06 -1.55
CA PHE A 233 -24.29 19.06 -0.59
C PHE A 233 -22.76 19.04 -0.52
N SER A 234 -22.04 19.66 -1.45
CA SER A 234 -20.60 19.83 -1.36
C SER A 234 -20.18 20.77 -0.22
N THR A 235 -21.06 21.70 0.17
CA THR A 235 -20.82 22.71 1.22
C THR A 235 -21.34 22.30 2.58
N ILE A 236 -22.19 21.24 2.68
CA ILE A 236 -22.76 20.77 3.93
C ILE A 236 -21.73 19.89 4.65
N THR A 237 -21.47 20.21 5.92
CA THR A 237 -20.70 19.32 6.81
C THR A 237 -21.56 18.11 7.14
N GLY A 238 -21.04 16.92 6.90
CA GLY A 238 -21.72 15.66 7.23
C GLY A 238 -21.24 15.06 8.54
N ASP A 239 -22.08 14.17 9.07
CA ASP A 239 -21.73 13.32 10.20
C ASP A 239 -21.01 12.06 9.69
N THR A 240 -20.00 11.62 10.44
CA THR A 240 -19.28 10.38 10.13
C THR A 240 -19.91 9.23 10.90
N VAL A 241 -20.33 8.20 10.19
CA VAL A 241 -20.82 6.95 10.77
C VAL A 241 -19.75 5.87 10.57
N THR A 242 -19.23 5.33 11.69
CA THR A 242 -18.23 4.28 11.66
C THR A 242 -18.88 2.95 11.29
N CYS A 243 -18.30 2.25 10.33
CA CYS A 243 -18.66 0.89 9.97
C CYS A 243 -17.91 -0.12 10.84
N ASN A 244 -18.53 -1.26 11.07
CA ASN A 244 -17.87 -2.41 11.68
C ASN A 244 -16.77 -2.96 10.77
N ALA A 245 -15.95 -3.87 11.26
CA ALA A 245 -14.87 -4.47 10.48
C ALA A 245 -15.37 -5.32 9.29
N ASP A 246 -16.62 -5.83 9.40
CA ASP A 246 -17.37 -6.53 8.34
C ASP A 246 -18.11 -5.56 7.39
N GLY A 247 -17.96 -4.25 7.60
CA GLY A 247 -18.57 -3.18 6.79
C GLY A 247 -19.99 -2.83 7.16
N THR A 248 -20.64 -3.52 8.09
CA THR A 248 -22.01 -3.22 8.50
C THR A 248 -22.08 -1.91 9.29
N ALA A 249 -23.15 -1.15 9.10
CA ALA A 249 -23.47 0.02 9.91
C ALA A 249 -24.96 0.35 9.84
N GLU A 250 -25.46 1.12 10.81
CA GLU A 250 -26.80 1.69 10.82
C GLU A 250 -26.72 3.22 10.80
N VAL A 251 -27.24 3.81 9.75
CA VAL A 251 -27.37 5.28 9.60
C VAL A 251 -28.78 5.68 10.00
N LYS A 252 -28.90 6.59 10.97
CA LYS A 252 -30.20 7.23 11.32
C LYS A 252 -30.10 8.70 10.99
N ALA A 253 -31.10 9.20 10.23
CA ALA A 253 -31.18 10.60 9.89
C ALA A 253 -32.65 11.06 9.88
N GLY A 254 -32.89 12.20 10.49
CA GLY A 254 -34.19 12.88 10.47
C GLY A 254 -34.23 13.94 9.38
N ILE A 255 -35.28 13.96 8.57
CA ILE A 255 -35.52 14.99 7.55
C ILE A 255 -37.00 15.38 7.51
N THR A 256 -37.26 16.60 7.09
CA THR A 256 -38.62 17.13 6.84
C THR A 256 -39.02 17.01 5.38
N GLY A 257 -40.25 17.44 5.03
CA GLY A 257 -40.73 17.43 3.65
C GLY A 257 -39.91 18.37 2.76
N GLY A 258 -39.43 17.87 1.62
CA GLY A 258 -38.58 18.62 0.70
C GLY A 258 -37.10 18.58 1.05
N GLU A 259 -36.70 17.76 2.01
CA GLU A 259 -35.29 17.52 2.34
C GLU A 259 -34.77 16.20 1.80
N LYS A 260 -33.45 16.11 1.73
CA LYS A 260 -32.65 14.98 1.23
C LYS A 260 -31.65 14.49 2.28
N ILE A 261 -31.52 13.20 2.39
CA ILE A 261 -30.35 12.54 3.01
C ILE A 261 -29.42 12.15 1.90
N GLU A 262 -28.13 12.39 2.07
CA GLU A 262 -27.07 11.88 1.20
C GLU A 262 -26.07 11.10 2.03
N VAL A 263 -25.84 9.84 1.66
CA VAL A 263 -24.81 8.97 2.24
C VAL A 263 -23.72 8.77 1.20
N THR A 264 -22.49 9.11 1.53
CA THR A 264 -21.33 8.94 0.64
C THR A 264 -20.28 8.06 1.31
N GLY A 265 -19.45 7.42 0.50
CA GLY A 265 -18.42 6.49 0.99
C GLY A 265 -18.89 5.03 0.96
N LEU A 266 -19.97 4.72 0.27
CA LEU A 266 -20.44 3.34 0.06
C LEU A 266 -19.52 2.61 -0.92
N PRO A 267 -19.21 1.31 -0.69
CA PRO A 267 -18.36 0.49 -1.58
C PRO A 267 -18.99 0.23 -2.94
#